data_b4011a39510060040898718b93375c50
#
_entry.id   b4011a39510060040898718b93375c50
#
_cell.length_a   1.000
_cell.length_b   1.000
_cell.length_c   1.000
_cell.angle_alpha   90.00
_cell.angle_beta   90.00
_cell.angle_gamma   90.00
#
_symmetry.space_group_name_H-M   'P 1'
#
loop_
_entity.id
_entity.type
_entity.pdbx_description
1 polymer ?
#
loop_
_entity_poly.entity_id
_entity_poly.type
_entity_poly.pdbx_seq_one_letter_code
_entity_poly.pdbx_strand_id
1 'polypeptide(L)'
;MAVVITLQGAVPADVAVGLSPLAELMACLHSIAEPEHHLAVRPWLERVRTDLSPETQSLIAVYAPLWTRRRCRLLMPLEPPLGQTLQQELDRLEALPLNDFVLGVAPSVHGGVFDTRALLTDQAVRDAYTISSERRSFSRGELARSLLQAPERMRAGLLELLRRCAVEFFDAEWARVQHRLENECTRLRARVQALPLPEALASLSPNAVVRHNPPAVVYDKLQSLTADLRGRRCLLVPSAHSRPHLIVKDDPPYPLVVHFPVENTTQVERATLAQVRLRLAVLSDPARLSLCRHLVNEPITTSDLAVRTGMTLPQVSRHLGRLREVGLLTSRRDGRQIHHRLDTDRLMHLGVDVLTSIIR
;
A
#
# COMPACT_ATOMS: atom_id res chain seq x y z
N MET A 1 9.11 11.13 9.29
CA MET A 1 8.29 11.75 8.23
C MET A 1 6.87 11.25 8.38
N ALA A 2 5.86 12.05 8.01
CA ALA A 2 4.47 11.65 8.19
C ALA A 2 3.56 12.34 7.17
N VAL A 3 2.44 11.69 6.85
CA VAL A 3 1.31 12.31 6.16
C VAL A 3 0.27 12.68 7.21
N VAL A 4 -0.05 13.96 7.29
CA VAL A 4 -1.04 14.51 8.22
C VAL A 4 -2.25 14.98 7.41
N ILE A 5 -3.44 14.49 7.74
CA ILE A 5 -4.70 15.00 7.19
C ILE A 5 -5.40 15.75 8.32
N THR A 6 -5.50 17.08 8.21
CA THR A 6 -6.25 17.91 9.15
C THR A 6 -7.74 17.87 8.83
N LEU A 7 -8.56 17.74 9.87
CA LEU A 7 -10.00 17.47 9.76
C LEU A 7 -10.85 18.54 10.45
N GLN A 8 -10.26 19.71 10.73
CA GLN A 8 -10.98 20.79 11.39
C GLN A 8 -12.12 21.31 10.51
N GLY A 9 -13.35 21.17 10.98
CA GLY A 9 -14.56 21.57 10.25
C GLY A 9 -14.99 20.59 9.16
N ALA A 10 -14.28 19.47 8.97
CA ALA A 10 -14.70 18.42 8.05
C ALA A 10 -15.87 17.60 8.63
N VAL A 11 -16.80 17.20 7.77
CA VAL A 11 -17.97 16.42 8.13
C VAL A 11 -18.01 15.09 7.33
N PRO A 12 -18.76 14.07 7.78
CA PRO A 12 -18.87 12.80 7.04
C PRO A 12 -19.30 12.96 5.58
N ALA A 13 -20.06 13.98 5.24
CA ALA A 13 -20.49 14.28 3.88
C ALA A 13 -19.34 14.71 2.94
N ASP A 14 -18.20 15.14 3.49
CA ASP A 14 -17.01 15.49 2.71
C ASP A 14 -16.23 14.22 2.28
N VAL A 15 -16.58 13.05 2.82
CA VAL A 15 -15.89 11.79 2.58
C VAL A 15 -16.75 10.88 1.71
N ALA A 16 -16.25 10.55 0.52
CA ALA A 16 -16.84 9.55 -0.36
C ALA A 16 -16.02 8.26 -0.33
N VAL A 17 -16.69 7.12 -0.21
CA VAL A 17 -16.08 5.79 -0.20
C VAL A 17 -16.57 5.01 -1.41
N GLY A 18 -15.67 4.48 -2.22
CA GLY A 18 -16.07 3.69 -3.38
C GLY A 18 -14.91 3.07 -4.14
N LEU A 19 -15.25 2.35 -5.19
CA LEU A 19 -14.30 1.65 -6.04
C LEU A 19 -13.76 2.56 -7.15
N SER A 20 -12.54 2.27 -7.59
CA SER A 20 -11.93 2.79 -8.82
C SER A 20 -11.13 1.67 -9.47
N PRO A 21 -11.66 1.05 -10.55
CA PRO A 21 -10.92 0.05 -11.30
C PRO A 21 -9.58 0.55 -11.84
N LEU A 22 -9.49 1.82 -12.25
CA LEU A 22 -8.24 2.41 -12.74
C LEU A 22 -7.18 2.54 -11.62
N ALA A 23 -7.58 2.91 -10.41
CA ALA A 23 -6.67 2.96 -9.27
C ALA A 23 -6.20 1.55 -8.88
N GLU A 24 -7.06 0.53 -8.98
CA GLU A 24 -6.68 -0.86 -8.74
C GLU A 24 -5.75 -1.39 -9.83
N LEU A 25 -6.01 -1.08 -11.12
CA LEU A 25 -5.11 -1.40 -12.23
C LEU A 25 -3.74 -0.77 -12.02
N MET A 26 -3.67 0.49 -11.59
CA MET A 26 -2.41 1.14 -11.24
C MET A 26 -1.68 0.41 -10.11
N ALA A 27 -2.40 -0.10 -9.10
CA ALA A 27 -1.80 -0.89 -8.02
C ALA A 27 -1.25 -2.24 -8.53
N CYS A 28 -1.96 -2.89 -9.46
CA CYS A 28 -1.48 -4.09 -10.14
C CYS A 28 -0.19 -3.79 -10.93
N LEU A 29 -0.17 -2.74 -11.74
CA LEU A 29 0.99 -2.32 -12.54
C LEU A 29 2.19 -1.96 -11.66
N HIS A 30 1.96 -1.31 -10.51
CA HIS A 30 3.01 -1.07 -9.53
C HIS A 30 3.59 -2.38 -8.99
N SER A 31 2.73 -3.35 -8.63
CA SER A 31 3.17 -4.65 -8.11
C SER A 31 3.93 -5.46 -9.16
N ILE A 32 3.57 -5.34 -10.45
CA ILE A 32 4.30 -5.97 -11.57
C ILE A 32 5.67 -5.32 -11.76
N ALA A 33 5.77 -4.00 -11.65
CA ALA A 33 7.02 -3.25 -11.85
C ALA A 33 8.00 -3.38 -10.65
N GLU A 34 7.49 -3.51 -9.42
CA GLU A 34 8.28 -3.58 -8.19
C GLU A 34 7.88 -4.81 -7.34
N PRO A 35 8.04 -6.05 -7.86
CA PRO A 35 7.53 -7.28 -7.22
C PRO A 35 8.15 -7.56 -5.86
N GLU A 36 9.35 -7.08 -5.60
CA GLU A 36 10.09 -7.30 -4.35
C GLU A 36 9.40 -6.69 -3.12
N HIS A 37 8.59 -5.64 -3.35
CA HIS A 37 7.83 -4.98 -2.30
C HIS A 37 6.48 -5.65 -2.02
N HIS A 38 6.05 -6.60 -2.88
CA HIS A 38 4.68 -7.13 -2.90
C HIS A 38 4.61 -8.64 -2.64
N LEU A 39 5.27 -9.09 -1.58
CA LEU A 39 5.34 -10.52 -1.23
C LEU A 39 3.95 -11.17 -1.04
N ALA A 40 2.97 -10.41 -0.55
CA ALA A 40 1.62 -10.90 -0.31
C ALA A 40 0.85 -11.28 -1.59
N VAL A 41 1.23 -10.71 -2.73
CA VAL A 41 0.60 -10.97 -4.04
C VAL A 41 1.50 -11.76 -4.99
N ARG A 42 2.60 -12.32 -4.48
CA ARG A 42 3.58 -13.08 -5.28
C ARG A 42 2.96 -14.22 -6.11
N PRO A 43 2.04 -15.06 -5.58
CA PRO A 43 1.40 -16.10 -6.39
C PRO A 43 0.56 -15.54 -7.54
N TRP A 44 -0.03 -14.36 -7.35
CA TRP A 44 -0.74 -13.64 -8.42
C TRP A 44 0.26 -13.09 -9.46
N LEU A 45 1.37 -12.49 -9.03
CA LEU A 45 2.41 -11.98 -9.93
C LEU A 45 3.00 -13.07 -10.83
N GLU A 46 3.21 -14.26 -10.29
CA GLU A 46 3.71 -15.41 -11.05
C GLU A 46 2.73 -15.83 -12.17
N ARG A 47 1.42 -15.80 -11.92
CA ARG A 47 0.40 -16.07 -12.94
C ARG A 47 0.37 -14.97 -14.00
N VAL A 48 0.25 -13.71 -13.60
CA VAL A 48 0.14 -12.58 -14.51
C VAL A 48 1.34 -12.49 -15.46
N ARG A 49 2.54 -12.83 -14.99
CA ARG A 49 3.74 -12.84 -15.85
C ARG A 49 3.66 -13.81 -17.01
N THR A 50 2.93 -14.92 -16.85
CA THR A 50 2.71 -15.88 -17.95
C THR A 50 1.60 -15.45 -18.90
N ASP A 51 0.64 -14.66 -18.41
CA ASP A 51 -0.51 -14.22 -19.19
C ASP A 51 -0.20 -12.97 -20.04
N LEU A 52 0.76 -12.14 -19.60
CA LEU A 52 1.15 -10.93 -20.32
C LEU A 52 1.95 -11.21 -21.58
N SER A 53 1.53 -10.62 -22.70
CA SER A 53 2.30 -10.64 -23.95
C SER A 53 3.65 -9.90 -23.80
N PRO A 54 4.70 -10.29 -24.54
CA PRO A 54 5.99 -9.59 -24.52
C PRO A 54 5.90 -8.11 -24.87
N GLU A 55 4.98 -7.74 -25.74
CA GLU A 55 4.71 -6.35 -26.11
C GLU A 55 4.17 -5.56 -24.92
N THR A 56 3.16 -6.11 -24.25
CA THR A 56 2.56 -5.46 -23.07
C THR A 56 3.56 -5.36 -21.92
N GLN A 57 4.39 -6.38 -21.69
CA GLN A 57 5.47 -6.31 -20.71
C GLN A 57 6.45 -5.18 -21.02
N SER A 58 6.83 -5.02 -22.31
CA SER A 58 7.74 -3.93 -22.73
C SER A 58 7.11 -2.55 -22.51
N LEU A 59 5.82 -2.38 -22.84
CA LEU A 59 5.10 -1.14 -22.60
C LEU A 59 4.94 -0.83 -21.10
N ILE A 60 4.65 -1.83 -20.27
CA ILE A 60 4.60 -1.68 -18.80
C ILE A 60 5.94 -1.15 -18.29
N ALA A 61 7.06 -1.65 -18.80
CA ALA A 61 8.39 -1.17 -18.42
C ALA A 61 8.65 0.27 -18.88
N VAL A 62 8.22 0.64 -20.09
CA VAL A 62 8.34 2.02 -20.60
C VAL A 62 7.58 3.02 -19.72
N TYR A 63 6.32 2.72 -19.40
CA TYR A 63 5.47 3.61 -18.61
C TYR A 63 5.63 3.42 -17.07
N ALA A 64 6.51 2.53 -16.60
CA ALA A 64 6.72 2.25 -15.19
C ALA A 64 6.92 3.50 -14.30
N PRO A 65 7.58 4.59 -14.74
CA PRO A 65 7.64 5.81 -13.97
C PRO A 65 6.31 6.36 -13.47
N LEU A 66 5.18 6.05 -14.14
CA LEU A 66 3.85 6.54 -13.77
C LEU A 66 3.27 5.87 -12.52
N TRP A 67 3.69 4.65 -12.20
CA TRP A 67 3.15 3.88 -11.06
C TRP A 67 4.20 3.40 -10.06
N THR A 68 5.48 3.63 -10.30
CA THR A 68 6.53 3.21 -9.36
C THR A 68 6.67 4.20 -8.19
N ARG A 69 7.62 5.09 -8.20
CA ARG A 69 7.99 5.91 -7.05
C ARG A 69 6.96 6.96 -6.66
N ARG A 70 6.46 7.73 -7.63
CA ARG A 70 5.45 8.78 -7.43
C ARG A 70 4.26 8.50 -8.34
N ARG A 71 3.32 7.72 -7.83
CA ARG A 71 2.16 7.26 -8.59
C ARG A 71 1.40 8.42 -9.23
N CYS A 72 1.00 8.25 -10.48
CA CYS A 72 0.35 9.30 -11.26
C CYS A 72 -1.02 9.65 -10.68
N ARG A 73 -1.27 10.95 -10.48
CA ARG A 73 -2.55 11.44 -9.97
C ARG A 73 -3.71 11.12 -10.91
N LEU A 74 -3.45 11.15 -12.23
CA LEU A 74 -4.48 10.90 -13.25
C LEU A 74 -4.93 9.45 -13.35
N LEU A 75 -4.19 8.52 -12.73
CA LEU A 75 -4.58 7.11 -12.60
C LEU A 75 -5.34 6.81 -11.31
N MET A 76 -5.87 7.85 -10.66
CA MET A 76 -6.74 7.78 -9.50
C MET A 76 -8.01 8.59 -9.77
N PRO A 77 -9.10 8.37 -9.01
CA PRO A 77 -10.33 9.14 -9.20
C PRO A 77 -10.07 10.65 -9.14
N LEU A 78 -10.49 11.36 -10.17
CA LEU A 78 -10.30 12.81 -10.27
C LEU A 78 -11.46 13.57 -9.62
N GLU A 79 -12.64 12.96 -9.58
CA GLU A 79 -13.86 13.53 -9.00
C GLU A 79 -14.88 12.42 -8.70
N PRO A 80 -15.85 12.67 -7.81
CA PRO A 80 -17.01 11.78 -7.67
C PRO A 80 -17.93 11.84 -8.90
N PRO A 81 -18.80 10.82 -9.12
CA PRO A 81 -19.02 9.66 -8.28
C PRO A 81 -17.94 8.59 -8.46
N LEU A 82 -17.65 7.86 -7.37
CA LEU A 82 -16.88 6.62 -7.39
C LEU A 82 -17.75 5.43 -7.87
N GLY A 83 -17.11 4.29 -8.19
CA GLY A 83 -17.81 3.08 -8.64
C GLY A 83 -18.10 3.08 -10.13
N GLN A 84 -17.34 3.81 -10.91
CA GLN A 84 -17.39 3.78 -12.37
C GLN A 84 -16.71 2.52 -12.91
N THR A 85 -17.02 2.17 -14.17
CA THR A 85 -16.29 1.11 -14.87
C THR A 85 -14.90 1.59 -15.28
N LEU A 86 -13.97 0.66 -15.54
CA LEU A 86 -12.64 1.02 -16.05
C LEU A 86 -12.75 1.85 -17.34
N GLN A 87 -13.64 1.46 -18.26
CA GLN A 87 -13.81 2.19 -19.52
C GLN A 87 -14.24 3.64 -19.28
N GLN A 88 -15.19 3.89 -18.36
CA GLN A 88 -15.62 5.25 -18.01
C GLN A 88 -14.49 6.09 -17.40
N GLU A 89 -13.62 5.48 -16.58
CA GLU A 89 -12.46 6.18 -16.02
C GLU A 89 -11.40 6.46 -17.10
N LEU A 90 -11.20 5.54 -18.06
CA LEU A 90 -10.32 5.76 -19.21
C LEU A 90 -10.85 6.84 -20.16
N ASP A 91 -12.15 6.87 -20.42
CA ASP A 91 -12.80 7.90 -21.27
C ASP A 91 -12.62 9.29 -20.64
N ARG A 92 -12.71 9.40 -19.31
CA ARG A 92 -12.41 10.65 -18.61
C ARG A 92 -10.95 11.08 -18.76
N LEU A 93 -10.02 10.14 -18.67
CA LEU A 93 -8.59 10.41 -18.89
C LEU A 93 -8.33 10.87 -20.33
N GLU A 94 -9.02 10.28 -21.30
CA GLU A 94 -8.93 10.65 -22.71
C GLU A 94 -9.51 12.04 -22.98
N ALA A 95 -10.61 12.40 -22.30
CA ALA A 95 -11.30 13.69 -22.44
C ALA A 95 -10.60 14.86 -21.72
N LEU A 96 -9.60 14.60 -20.88
CA LEU A 96 -8.88 15.68 -20.19
C LEU A 96 -8.26 16.68 -21.21
N PRO A 97 -8.31 17.99 -20.92
CA PRO A 97 -7.52 18.96 -21.66
C PRO A 97 -6.05 18.54 -21.66
N LEU A 98 -5.38 18.73 -22.81
CA LEU A 98 -4.00 18.23 -22.96
C LEU A 98 -3.03 18.85 -21.96
N ASN A 99 -3.22 20.11 -21.63
CA ASN A 99 -2.43 20.81 -20.63
C ASN A 99 -2.58 20.18 -19.24
N ASP A 100 -3.80 19.79 -18.88
CA ASP A 100 -4.07 19.13 -17.59
C ASP A 100 -3.46 17.72 -17.56
N PHE A 101 -3.48 17.02 -18.70
CA PHE A 101 -2.78 15.75 -18.84
C PHE A 101 -1.27 15.93 -18.62
N VAL A 102 -0.63 16.90 -19.28
CA VAL A 102 0.81 17.17 -19.13
C VAL A 102 1.14 17.48 -17.67
N LEU A 103 0.43 18.41 -17.04
CA LEU A 103 0.69 18.82 -15.66
C LEU A 103 0.41 17.69 -14.65
N GLY A 104 -0.60 16.87 -14.89
CA GLY A 104 -0.95 15.75 -14.02
C GLY A 104 0.01 14.57 -14.11
N VAL A 105 0.65 14.35 -15.28
CA VAL A 105 1.62 13.28 -15.52
C VAL A 105 3.04 13.66 -15.11
N ALA A 106 3.43 14.92 -15.32
CA ALA A 106 4.79 15.40 -15.13
C ALA A 106 5.41 15.08 -13.76
N PRO A 107 4.71 15.23 -12.60
CA PRO A 107 5.29 14.89 -11.31
C PRO A 107 5.71 13.42 -11.19
N SER A 108 4.99 12.51 -11.85
CA SER A 108 5.25 11.06 -11.80
C SER A 108 6.38 10.67 -12.73
N VAL A 109 6.44 11.26 -13.93
CA VAL A 109 7.55 11.07 -14.86
C VAL A 109 8.85 11.55 -14.23
N HIS A 110 8.89 12.72 -13.60
CA HIS A 110 10.07 13.21 -12.88
C HIS A 110 10.42 12.33 -11.66
N GLY A 111 9.40 11.88 -10.91
CA GLY A 111 9.56 10.99 -9.75
C GLY A 111 10.20 11.63 -8.51
N GLY A 112 10.36 12.94 -8.49
CA GLY A 112 10.89 13.73 -7.36
C GLY A 112 10.15 15.04 -7.20
N VAL A 113 10.73 15.95 -6.41
CA VAL A 113 10.21 17.31 -6.27
C VAL A 113 10.72 18.14 -7.44
N PHE A 114 9.81 18.73 -8.19
CA PHE A 114 10.06 19.67 -9.28
C PHE A 114 8.83 20.59 -9.41
N ASP A 115 9.07 21.89 -9.61
CA ASP A 115 7.98 22.85 -9.83
C ASP A 115 7.54 22.78 -11.29
N THR A 116 6.35 22.24 -11.52
CA THR A 116 5.78 22.03 -12.86
C THR A 116 4.87 23.18 -13.32
N ARG A 117 4.67 24.23 -12.50
CA ARG A 117 3.71 25.30 -12.80
C ARG A 117 4.01 26.05 -14.10
N ALA A 118 5.27 26.32 -14.37
CA ALA A 118 5.71 27.00 -15.59
C ALA A 118 6.07 26.03 -16.75
N LEU A 119 5.83 24.73 -16.60
CA LEU A 119 6.23 23.73 -17.58
C LEU A 119 5.60 23.94 -18.97
N LEU A 120 4.41 24.53 -19.03
CA LEU A 120 3.71 24.80 -20.29
C LEU A 120 4.12 26.10 -20.95
N THR A 121 4.70 27.04 -20.20
CA THR A 121 4.92 28.45 -20.67
C THR A 121 6.38 28.82 -20.79
N ASP A 122 7.29 28.10 -20.09
CA ASP A 122 8.71 28.47 -20.04
C ASP A 122 9.60 27.37 -20.63
N GLN A 123 10.36 27.68 -21.67
CA GLN A 123 11.25 26.72 -22.32
C GLN A 123 12.43 26.32 -21.42
N ALA A 124 12.98 27.23 -20.63
CA ALA A 124 14.07 26.88 -19.71
C ALA A 124 13.62 25.89 -18.63
N VAL A 125 12.35 25.99 -18.18
CA VAL A 125 11.75 25.02 -17.25
C VAL A 125 11.57 23.66 -17.91
N ARG A 126 11.15 23.60 -19.18
CA ARG A 126 11.06 22.34 -19.96
C ARG A 126 12.42 21.65 -20.08
N ASP A 127 13.45 22.40 -20.42
CA ASP A 127 14.81 21.88 -20.58
C ASP A 127 15.34 21.38 -19.24
N ALA A 128 15.18 22.14 -18.18
CA ALA A 128 15.56 21.75 -16.81
C ALA A 128 14.81 20.50 -16.34
N TYR A 129 13.51 20.40 -16.62
CA TYR A 129 12.69 19.23 -16.31
C TYR A 129 13.19 17.97 -17.02
N THR A 130 13.47 18.07 -18.32
CA THR A 130 13.96 16.96 -19.14
C THR A 130 15.33 16.49 -18.63
N ILE A 131 16.28 17.40 -18.46
CA ILE A 131 17.63 17.11 -17.94
C ILE A 131 17.56 16.48 -16.54
N SER A 132 16.72 17.03 -15.66
CA SER A 132 16.56 16.51 -14.30
C SER A 132 15.90 15.14 -14.28
N SER A 133 14.96 14.86 -15.17
CA SER A 133 14.32 13.55 -15.32
C SER A 133 15.33 12.51 -15.84
N GLU A 134 16.13 12.86 -16.84
CA GLU A 134 17.14 12.00 -17.43
C GLU A 134 18.25 11.61 -16.43
N ARG A 135 18.69 12.56 -15.61
CA ARG A 135 19.63 12.31 -14.52
C ARG A 135 19.13 11.27 -13.50
N ARG A 136 17.82 11.06 -13.40
CA ARG A 136 17.22 10.04 -12.50
C ARG A 136 17.17 8.67 -13.12
N SER A 137 16.79 8.56 -14.39
CA SER A 137 16.91 7.35 -15.21
C SER A 137 16.67 7.68 -16.69
N PHE A 138 17.21 6.82 -17.56
CA PHE A 138 17.01 6.92 -19.00
C PHE A 138 15.51 6.92 -19.37
N SER A 139 14.74 5.97 -18.82
CA SER A 139 13.31 5.87 -19.10
C SER A 139 12.51 7.11 -18.69
N ARG A 140 12.90 7.79 -17.59
CA ARG A 140 12.27 9.05 -17.18
C ARG A 140 12.60 10.17 -18.14
N GLY A 141 13.81 10.23 -18.66
CA GLY A 141 14.22 11.20 -19.68
C GLY A 141 13.43 11.02 -20.99
N GLU A 142 13.29 9.77 -21.46
CA GLU A 142 12.50 9.46 -22.65
C GLU A 142 11.01 9.84 -22.48
N LEU A 143 10.41 9.49 -21.35
CA LEU A 143 9.02 9.89 -21.08
C LEU A 143 8.86 11.41 -20.92
N ALA A 144 9.84 12.10 -20.34
CA ALA A 144 9.81 13.57 -20.23
C ALA A 144 9.84 14.22 -21.61
N ARG A 145 10.71 13.75 -22.51
CA ARG A 145 10.73 14.20 -23.91
C ARG A 145 9.41 13.92 -24.61
N SER A 146 8.90 12.70 -24.52
CA SER A 146 7.62 12.32 -25.10
C SER A 146 6.46 13.18 -24.59
N LEU A 147 6.41 13.41 -23.27
CA LEU A 147 5.39 14.24 -22.63
C LEU A 147 5.38 15.69 -23.14
N LEU A 148 6.56 16.29 -23.38
CA LEU A 148 6.68 17.68 -23.75
C LEU A 148 6.61 17.90 -25.28
N GLN A 149 7.05 16.93 -26.08
CA GLN A 149 7.12 17.07 -27.53
C GLN A 149 5.90 16.48 -28.27
N ALA A 150 5.29 15.42 -27.72
CA ALA A 150 4.17 14.72 -28.33
C ALA A 150 3.16 14.21 -27.26
N PRO A 151 2.56 15.09 -26.45
CA PRO A 151 1.70 14.69 -25.33
C PRO A 151 0.46 13.90 -25.78
N GLU A 152 -0.13 14.20 -26.94
CA GLU A 152 -1.24 13.44 -27.50
C GLU A 152 -0.84 11.99 -27.77
N ARG A 153 0.33 11.80 -28.38
CA ARG A 153 0.85 10.47 -28.69
C ARG A 153 1.16 9.69 -27.41
N MET A 154 1.73 10.36 -26.42
CA MET A 154 1.99 9.76 -25.11
C MET A 154 0.70 9.33 -24.42
N ARG A 155 -0.34 10.18 -24.43
CA ARG A 155 -1.66 9.86 -23.87
C ARG A 155 -2.30 8.69 -24.59
N ALA A 156 -2.32 8.69 -25.92
CA ALA A 156 -2.86 7.59 -26.71
C ALA A 156 -2.15 6.26 -26.41
N GLY A 157 -0.82 6.27 -26.33
CA GLY A 157 -0.03 5.08 -26.00
C GLY A 157 -0.28 4.57 -24.57
N LEU A 158 -0.44 5.48 -23.60
CA LEU A 158 -0.82 5.10 -22.23
C LEU A 158 -2.21 4.45 -22.19
N LEU A 159 -3.21 5.05 -22.85
CA LEU A 159 -4.57 4.52 -22.90
C LEU A 159 -4.62 3.15 -23.59
N GLU A 160 -3.87 2.99 -24.69
CA GLU A 160 -3.74 1.70 -25.37
C GLU A 160 -3.14 0.63 -24.45
N LEU A 161 -2.06 0.95 -23.73
CA LEU A 161 -1.48 0.04 -22.75
C LEU A 161 -2.49 -0.36 -21.66
N LEU A 162 -3.22 0.60 -21.09
CA LEU A 162 -4.20 0.31 -20.04
C LEU A 162 -5.36 -0.57 -20.55
N ARG A 163 -5.83 -0.36 -21.81
CA ARG A 163 -6.83 -1.21 -22.46
C ARG A 163 -6.30 -2.62 -22.71
N ARG A 164 -5.05 -2.77 -23.16
CA ARG A 164 -4.40 -4.09 -23.29
C ARG A 164 -4.29 -4.81 -21.95
N CYS A 165 -3.84 -4.13 -20.93
CA CYS A 165 -3.77 -4.69 -19.56
C CYS A 165 -5.15 -5.13 -19.06
N ALA A 166 -6.23 -4.40 -19.39
CA ALA A 166 -7.59 -4.79 -19.05
C ALA A 166 -7.91 -6.19 -19.62
N VAL A 167 -7.68 -6.40 -20.90
CA VAL A 167 -7.99 -7.64 -21.60
C VAL A 167 -7.06 -8.79 -21.19
N GLU A 168 -5.74 -8.52 -21.09
CA GLU A 168 -4.75 -9.58 -20.87
C GLU A 168 -4.80 -10.15 -19.44
N PHE A 169 -5.12 -9.35 -18.42
CA PHE A 169 -5.13 -9.86 -17.04
C PHE A 169 -6.14 -9.19 -16.09
N PHE A 170 -6.41 -7.88 -16.28
CA PHE A 170 -7.05 -7.11 -15.21
C PHE A 170 -8.54 -7.43 -15.07
N ASP A 171 -9.27 -7.64 -16.17
CA ASP A 171 -10.72 -7.94 -16.10
C ASP A 171 -10.99 -9.23 -15.31
N ALA A 172 -10.16 -10.25 -15.50
CA ALA A 172 -10.25 -11.49 -14.72
C ALA A 172 -9.90 -11.26 -13.24
N GLU A 173 -8.87 -10.47 -12.96
CA GLU A 173 -8.49 -10.16 -11.57
C GLU A 173 -9.49 -9.24 -10.89
N TRP A 174 -10.03 -8.25 -11.61
CA TRP A 174 -11.09 -7.37 -11.10
C TRP A 174 -12.32 -8.16 -10.66
N ALA A 175 -12.79 -9.08 -11.49
CA ALA A 175 -13.91 -9.96 -11.15
C ALA A 175 -13.67 -10.77 -9.85
N ARG A 176 -12.42 -11.12 -9.56
CA ARG A 176 -12.04 -11.85 -8.33
C ARG A 176 -12.05 -10.99 -7.08
N VAL A 177 -11.64 -9.70 -7.20
CA VAL A 177 -11.42 -8.84 -6.04
C VAL A 177 -12.57 -7.90 -5.77
N GLN A 178 -13.38 -7.57 -6.79
CA GLN A 178 -14.43 -6.54 -6.73
C GLN A 178 -15.38 -6.74 -5.54
N HIS A 179 -15.95 -7.92 -5.37
CA HIS A 179 -16.91 -8.18 -4.28
C HIS A 179 -16.31 -7.93 -2.89
N ARG A 180 -15.05 -8.31 -2.69
CA ARG A 180 -14.34 -8.05 -1.42
C ARG A 180 -14.15 -6.55 -1.19
N LEU A 181 -13.78 -5.81 -2.23
CA LEU A 181 -13.60 -4.36 -2.18
C LEU A 181 -14.93 -3.64 -1.92
N GLU A 182 -16.05 -4.10 -2.51
CA GLU A 182 -17.41 -3.60 -2.25
C GLU A 182 -17.82 -3.80 -0.79
N ASN A 183 -17.54 -4.97 -0.23
CA ASN A 183 -17.79 -5.26 1.18
C ASN A 183 -17.00 -4.32 2.10
N GLU A 184 -15.74 -4.01 1.76
CA GLU A 184 -14.96 -3.04 2.53
C GLU A 184 -15.47 -1.62 2.38
N CYS A 185 -15.91 -1.22 1.20
CA CYS A 185 -16.61 0.07 1.01
C CYS A 185 -17.83 0.17 1.93
N THR A 186 -18.65 -0.87 2.02
CA THR A 186 -19.83 -0.90 2.88
C THR A 186 -19.47 -0.76 4.35
N ARG A 187 -18.45 -1.51 4.81
CA ARG A 187 -17.94 -1.42 6.20
C ARG A 187 -17.40 -0.03 6.51
N LEU A 188 -16.63 0.55 5.59
CA LEU A 188 -16.01 1.85 5.81
C LEU A 188 -17.04 2.97 5.79
N ARG A 189 -18.06 2.93 4.91
CA ARG A 189 -19.18 3.87 4.95
C ARG A 189 -19.88 3.86 6.30
N ALA A 190 -20.15 2.68 6.84
CA ALA A 190 -20.75 2.55 8.17
C ALA A 190 -19.86 3.16 9.27
N ARG A 191 -18.52 2.95 9.20
CA ARG A 191 -17.58 3.56 10.15
C ARG A 191 -17.53 5.08 10.05
N VAL A 192 -17.49 5.63 8.83
CA VAL A 192 -17.48 7.09 8.59
C VAL A 192 -18.75 7.75 9.16
N GLN A 193 -19.89 7.03 9.18
CA GLN A 193 -21.13 7.54 9.76
C GLN A 193 -21.22 7.36 11.29
N ALA A 194 -20.59 6.31 11.83
CA ALA A 194 -20.72 5.92 13.23
C ALA A 194 -19.63 6.47 14.14
N LEU A 195 -18.44 6.78 13.61
CA LEU A 195 -17.27 7.22 14.37
C LEU A 195 -16.93 8.67 14.03
N PRO A 196 -16.23 9.40 14.94
CA PRO A 196 -15.56 10.63 14.57
C PRO A 196 -14.61 10.42 13.39
N LEU A 197 -14.50 11.40 12.47
CA LEU A 197 -13.72 11.26 11.24
C LEU A 197 -12.24 10.88 11.47
N PRO A 198 -11.54 11.43 12.49
CA PRO A 198 -10.15 11.01 12.75
C PRO A 198 -10.02 9.51 13.03
N GLU A 199 -10.94 8.92 13.80
CA GLU A 199 -10.98 7.50 14.13
C GLU A 199 -11.35 6.64 12.92
N ALA A 200 -12.34 7.09 12.13
CA ALA A 200 -12.72 6.41 10.90
C ALA A 200 -11.56 6.34 9.91
N LEU A 201 -10.84 7.44 9.70
CA LEU A 201 -9.66 7.49 8.83
C LEU A 201 -8.47 6.74 9.42
N ALA A 202 -8.28 6.76 10.74
CA ALA A 202 -7.21 6.00 11.39
C ALA A 202 -7.38 4.49 11.19
N SER A 203 -8.62 4.00 11.03
CA SER A 203 -8.89 2.57 10.77
C SER A 203 -8.32 2.05 9.44
N LEU A 204 -7.89 2.93 8.53
CA LEU A 204 -7.29 2.57 7.24
C LEU A 204 -5.84 2.05 7.35
N SER A 205 -5.20 2.25 8.50
CA SER A 205 -3.82 1.79 8.72
C SER A 205 -3.59 1.46 10.19
N PRO A 206 -2.98 0.30 10.51
CA PRO A 206 -2.69 -0.08 11.88
C PRO A 206 -1.69 0.83 12.59
N ASN A 207 -0.93 1.64 11.83
CA ASN A 207 0.06 2.58 12.36
C ASN A 207 -0.42 4.03 12.32
N ALA A 208 -1.72 4.27 12.10
CA ALA A 208 -2.29 5.60 12.14
C ALA A 208 -2.40 6.12 13.58
N VAL A 209 -2.17 7.41 13.76
CA VAL A 209 -2.30 8.10 15.04
C VAL A 209 -3.37 9.18 14.93
N VAL A 210 -4.33 9.14 15.84
CA VAL A 210 -5.37 10.17 15.95
C VAL A 210 -4.83 11.34 16.79
N ARG A 211 -5.07 12.57 16.33
CA ARG A 211 -4.92 13.80 17.08
C ARG A 211 -6.29 14.42 17.27
N HIS A 212 -6.61 14.86 18.51
CA HIS A 212 -7.92 15.40 18.82
C HIS A 212 -7.94 16.94 18.82
N ASN A 213 -6.81 17.59 19.05
CA ASN A 213 -6.71 19.05 19.09
C ASN A 213 -5.42 19.56 18.42
N PRO A 214 -5.46 20.15 17.23
CA PRO A 214 -6.61 20.12 16.30
C PRO A 214 -6.88 18.70 15.76
N PRO A 215 -8.15 18.39 15.35
CA PRO A 215 -8.50 17.06 14.89
C PRO A 215 -7.75 16.73 13.60
N ALA A 216 -7.03 15.59 13.62
CA ALA A 216 -6.23 15.13 12.50
C ALA A 216 -5.96 13.62 12.59
N VAL A 217 -5.68 13.00 11.44
CA VAL A 217 -5.08 11.68 11.37
C VAL A 217 -3.65 11.78 10.84
N VAL A 218 -2.75 11.01 11.44
CA VAL A 218 -1.33 10.97 11.07
C VAL A 218 -0.99 9.55 10.62
N TYR A 219 -0.55 9.41 9.38
CA TYR A 219 -0.01 8.17 8.85
C TYR A 219 1.51 8.23 8.86
N ASP A 220 2.16 7.21 9.42
CA ASP A 220 3.62 7.07 9.39
C ASP A 220 4.06 6.70 7.96
N LYS A 221 4.70 7.62 7.27
CA LYS A 221 5.10 7.54 5.87
C LYS A 221 6.47 8.14 5.64
N LEU A 222 7.20 7.65 4.61
CA LEU A 222 8.45 8.26 4.17
C LEU A 222 8.25 9.62 3.46
N GLN A 223 7.03 9.93 3.06
CA GLN A 223 6.63 11.21 2.51
C GLN A 223 6.22 12.15 3.63
N SER A 224 6.61 13.42 3.55
CA SER A 224 6.06 14.50 4.38
C SER A 224 5.00 15.24 3.59
N LEU A 225 3.77 15.22 4.07
CA LEU A 225 2.62 15.88 3.46
C LEU A 225 1.68 16.34 4.58
N THR A 226 1.16 17.56 4.46
CA THR A 226 0.03 18.03 5.27
C THR A 226 -1.09 18.41 4.33
N ALA A 227 -2.20 17.69 4.39
CA ALA A 227 -3.41 17.96 3.63
C ALA A 227 -4.48 18.53 4.55
N ASP A 228 -5.16 19.59 4.12
CA ASP A 228 -6.31 20.16 4.83
C ASP A 228 -7.61 19.77 4.11
N LEU A 229 -8.50 19.11 4.83
CA LEU A 229 -9.78 18.66 4.29
C LEU A 229 -10.87 19.74 4.35
N ARG A 230 -10.61 20.88 4.96
CA ARG A 230 -11.58 21.96 5.09
C ARG A 230 -12.12 22.43 3.74
N GLY A 231 -13.44 22.28 3.52
CA GLY A 231 -14.10 22.68 2.28
C GLY A 231 -13.70 21.85 1.04
N ARG A 232 -13.08 20.69 1.24
CA ARG A 232 -12.62 19.79 0.18
C ARG A 232 -13.20 18.39 0.35
N ARG A 233 -13.29 17.67 -0.75
CA ARG A 233 -13.71 16.26 -0.72
C ARG A 233 -12.51 15.32 -0.51
N CYS A 234 -12.78 14.22 0.21
CA CYS A 234 -11.86 13.10 0.38
C CYS A 234 -12.46 11.84 -0.23
N LEU A 235 -11.72 11.17 -1.09
CA LEU A 235 -12.11 9.92 -1.74
C LEU A 235 -11.33 8.77 -1.11
N LEU A 236 -12.04 7.84 -0.46
CA LEU A 236 -11.47 6.64 0.14
C LEU A 236 -11.67 5.47 -0.81
N VAL A 237 -10.56 4.92 -1.32
CA VAL A 237 -10.55 3.89 -2.35
C VAL A 237 -9.83 2.65 -1.83
N PRO A 238 -10.53 1.54 -1.58
CA PRO A 238 -9.89 0.28 -1.17
C PRO A 238 -9.16 -0.38 -2.32
N SER A 239 -8.09 -1.12 -2.02
CA SER A 239 -7.28 -1.85 -3.00
C SER A 239 -6.89 -3.23 -2.49
N ALA A 240 -6.92 -4.22 -3.37
CA ALA A 240 -6.42 -5.55 -3.12
C ALA A 240 -4.89 -5.66 -3.35
N HIS A 241 -4.34 -4.83 -4.26
CA HIS A 241 -2.96 -4.93 -4.73
C HIS A 241 -2.04 -3.78 -4.26
N SER A 242 -2.57 -2.75 -3.57
CA SER A 242 -1.73 -1.63 -3.08
C SER A 242 -0.82 -1.99 -1.91
N ARG A 243 -1.02 -3.12 -1.27
CA ARG A 243 -0.26 -3.57 -0.08
C ARG A 243 1.24 -3.70 -0.39
N PRO A 244 2.14 -3.22 0.49
CA PRO A 244 1.91 -2.68 1.83
C PRO A 244 1.56 -1.19 1.88
N HIS A 245 1.33 -0.55 0.75
CA HIS A 245 1.22 0.90 0.63
C HIS A 245 -0.21 1.41 0.89
N LEU A 246 -0.36 2.36 1.82
CA LEU A 246 -1.45 3.30 1.85
C LEU A 246 -0.96 4.56 1.13
N ILE A 247 -1.69 5.04 0.13
CA ILE A 247 -1.29 6.15 -0.73
C ILE A 247 -2.21 7.33 -0.44
N VAL A 248 -1.64 8.48 -0.14
CA VAL A 248 -2.36 9.73 0.00
C VAL A 248 -1.94 10.66 -1.12
N LYS A 249 -2.91 11.13 -1.89
CA LYS A 249 -2.73 12.09 -2.98
C LYS A 249 -3.48 13.37 -2.68
N ASP A 250 -2.70 14.44 -2.57
CA ASP A 250 -3.19 15.79 -2.36
C ASP A 250 -2.62 16.70 -3.46
N ASP A 251 -3.31 16.76 -4.57
CA ASP A 251 -2.91 17.49 -5.77
C ASP A 251 -4.07 18.41 -6.20
N PRO A 252 -4.24 19.61 -5.58
CA PRO A 252 -5.28 20.57 -5.98
C PRO A 252 -5.22 20.92 -7.48
N PRO A 253 -6.35 21.11 -8.16
CA PRO A 253 -7.71 21.26 -7.61
C PRO A 253 -8.46 19.95 -7.33
N TYR A 254 -7.86 18.81 -7.57
CA TYR A 254 -8.52 17.50 -7.36
C TYR A 254 -8.81 17.21 -5.89
N PRO A 255 -9.81 16.35 -5.60
CA PRO A 255 -10.07 15.87 -4.25
C PRO A 255 -8.85 15.18 -3.63
N LEU A 256 -8.76 15.17 -2.30
CA LEU A 256 -7.86 14.30 -1.58
C LEU A 256 -8.22 12.84 -1.85
N VAL A 257 -7.27 12.00 -2.20
CA VAL A 257 -7.50 10.56 -2.36
C VAL A 257 -6.66 9.80 -1.35
N VAL A 258 -7.32 8.88 -0.62
CA VAL A 258 -6.65 7.86 0.20
C VAL A 258 -6.94 6.51 -0.42
N HIS A 259 -5.94 5.94 -1.09
CA HIS A 259 -5.97 4.61 -1.68
C HIS A 259 -5.29 3.63 -0.70
N PHE A 260 -6.05 2.72 -0.12
CA PHE A 260 -5.63 1.94 1.03
C PHE A 260 -5.78 0.44 0.81
N PRO A 261 -4.88 -0.39 1.39
CA PRO A 261 -4.91 -1.84 1.22
C PRO A 261 -6.03 -2.47 2.04
N VAL A 262 -6.81 -3.36 1.42
CA VAL A 262 -7.79 -4.20 2.11
C VAL A 262 -7.12 -5.46 2.65
N GLU A 263 -7.45 -5.84 3.88
CA GLU A 263 -6.95 -7.06 4.50
C GLU A 263 -7.59 -8.31 3.90
N ASN A 264 -6.79 -9.35 3.66
CA ASN A 264 -7.31 -10.67 3.41
C ASN A 264 -7.81 -11.27 4.74
N THR A 265 -9.09 -11.60 4.81
CA THR A 265 -9.75 -12.18 5.99
C THR A 265 -9.16 -13.51 6.46
N THR A 266 -8.25 -14.10 5.70
CA THR A 266 -7.55 -15.36 6.02
C THR A 266 -6.15 -15.14 6.59
N GLN A 267 -5.71 -13.89 6.82
CA GLN A 267 -4.36 -13.63 7.33
C GLN A 267 -4.38 -13.13 8.77
N VAL A 268 -3.52 -13.76 9.55
CA VAL A 268 -3.07 -13.42 10.91
C VAL A 268 -3.05 -11.89 11.12
N GLU A 269 -3.62 -11.43 12.24
CA GLU A 269 -3.54 -10.03 12.68
C GLU A 269 -2.12 -9.48 12.47
N ARG A 270 -2.02 -8.40 11.71
CA ARG A 270 -0.72 -7.79 11.41
C ARG A 270 -0.12 -7.16 12.63
N ALA A 271 1.14 -7.47 12.81
CA ALA A 271 1.91 -6.85 13.86
C ALA A 271 2.13 -5.35 13.54
N THR A 272 1.84 -4.49 14.50
CA THR A 272 2.28 -3.09 14.47
C THR A 272 3.81 -3.03 14.49
N LEU A 273 4.41 -1.91 14.06
CA LEU A 273 5.86 -1.72 14.18
C LEU A 273 6.37 -1.97 15.60
N ALA A 274 5.61 -1.55 16.61
CA ALA A 274 5.94 -1.80 18.01
C ALA A 274 5.95 -3.30 18.33
N GLN A 275 4.97 -4.06 17.85
CA GLN A 275 4.92 -5.51 18.01
C GLN A 275 6.04 -6.22 17.25
N VAL A 276 6.37 -5.77 16.03
CA VAL A 276 7.51 -6.29 15.25
C VAL A 276 8.82 -6.08 16.01
N ARG A 277 9.07 -4.87 16.50
CA ARG A 277 10.26 -4.56 17.31
C ARG A 277 10.32 -5.41 18.57
N LEU A 278 9.20 -5.60 19.25
CA LEU A 278 9.13 -6.43 20.47
C LEU A 278 9.41 -7.90 20.15
N ARG A 279 8.85 -8.46 19.07
CA ARG A 279 9.14 -9.84 18.62
C ARG A 279 10.63 -10.03 18.30
N LEU A 280 11.22 -9.10 17.55
CA LEU A 280 12.65 -9.12 17.25
C LEU A 280 13.50 -9.06 18.53
N ALA A 281 13.17 -8.18 19.47
CA ALA A 281 13.87 -8.06 20.74
C ALA A 281 13.75 -9.33 21.60
N VAL A 282 12.60 -10.00 21.56
CA VAL A 282 12.41 -11.28 22.24
C VAL A 282 13.25 -12.39 21.59
N LEU A 283 13.31 -12.46 20.27
CA LEU A 283 14.08 -13.47 19.53
C LEU A 283 15.60 -13.23 19.53
N SER A 284 16.06 -12.01 19.82
CA SER A 284 17.49 -11.69 19.86
C SER A 284 18.22 -12.32 21.06
N ASP A 285 17.52 -12.83 22.05
CA ASP A 285 18.10 -13.52 23.20
C ASP A 285 18.51 -14.95 22.82
N PRO A 286 19.79 -15.33 22.96
CA PRO A 286 20.27 -16.64 22.55
C PRO A 286 19.58 -17.82 23.28
N ALA A 287 19.25 -17.64 24.57
CA ALA A 287 18.58 -18.67 25.36
C ALA A 287 17.17 -18.94 24.83
N ARG A 288 16.41 -17.85 24.50
CA ARG A 288 15.07 -18.00 23.89
C ARG A 288 15.13 -18.61 22.49
N LEU A 289 16.13 -18.20 21.69
CA LEU A 289 16.30 -18.80 20.36
C LEU A 289 16.63 -20.29 20.44
N SER A 290 17.42 -20.70 21.44
CA SER A 290 17.68 -22.13 21.72
C SER A 290 16.41 -22.88 22.13
N LEU A 291 15.55 -22.29 22.98
CA LEU A 291 14.25 -22.89 23.34
C LEU A 291 13.34 -23.04 22.13
N CYS A 292 13.31 -22.07 21.21
CA CYS A 292 12.51 -22.15 19.99
C CYS A 292 12.85 -23.38 19.15
N ARG A 293 14.10 -23.85 19.14
CA ARG A 293 14.54 -25.05 18.39
C ARG A 293 13.83 -26.32 18.89
N HIS A 294 13.51 -26.40 20.18
CA HIS A 294 12.78 -27.53 20.77
C HIS A 294 11.26 -27.37 20.55
N LEU A 295 10.74 -26.15 20.65
CA LEU A 295 9.32 -25.82 20.53
C LEU A 295 8.77 -25.96 19.09
N VAL A 296 9.62 -25.95 18.07
CA VAL A 296 9.25 -26.15 16.65
C VAL A 296 8.90 -27.60 16.37
N ASN A 297 9.70 -28.54 16.91
CA ASN A 297 9.63 -29.94 16.52
C ASN A 297 8.39 -30.65 17.05
N GLU A 298 8.06 -30.42 18.31
CA GLU A 298 6.95 -31.11 19.00
C GLU A 298 6.37 -30.26 20.15
N PRO A 299 5.10 -30.50 20.52
CA PRO A 299 4.57 -29.93 21.75
C PRO A 299 5.32 -30.49 22.99
N ILE A 300 5.86 -29.58 23.82
CA ILE A 300 6.75 -29.96 24.91
C ILE A 300 6.34 -29.27 26.23
N THR A 301 6.52 -29.92 27.37
CA THR A 301 6.23 -29.35 28.68
C THR A 301 7.37 -28.46 29.18
N THR A 302 7.08 -27.58 30.14
CA THR A 302 8.11 -26.74 30.80
C THR A 302 9.19 -27.61 31.46
N SER A 303 8.78 -28.76 32.08
CA SER A 303 9.71 -29.66 32.73
C SER A 303 10.66 -30.35 31.76
N ASP A 304 10.13 -30.82 30.63
CA ASP A 304 10.97 -31.47 29.60
C ASP A 304 11.92 -30.50 28.94
N LEU A 305 11.47 -29.22 28.71
CA LEU A 305 12.34 -28.18 28.24
C LEU A 305 13.47 -27.90 29.22
N ALA A 306 13.19 -27.84 30.51
CA ALA A 306 14.21 -27.61 31.53
C ALA A 306 15.28 -28.74 31.50
N VAL A 307 14.84 -30.01 31.40
CA VAL A 307 15.76 -31.15 31.27
C VAL A 307 16.59 -31.07 29.99
N ARG A 308 15.96 -30.81 28.84
CA ARG A 308 16.67 -30.76 27.52
C ARG A 308 17.65 -29.60 27.38
N THR A 309 17.39 -28.50 28.06
CA THR A 309 18.23 -27.28 27.92
C THR A 309 19.20 -27.07 29.06
N GLY A 310 19.09 -27.85 30.14
CA GLY A 310 19.87 -27.66 31.37
C GLY A 310 19.51 -26.41 32.15
N MET A 311 18.37 -25.78 31.84
CA MET A 311 17.86 -24.60 32.55
C MET A 311 17.00 -25.00 33.74
N THR A 312 16.90 -24.12 34.73
CA THR A 312 15.95 -24.29 35.82
C THR A 312 14.50 -24.05 35.38
N LEU A 313 13.53 -24.68 36.02
CA LEU A 313 12.09 -24.47 35.73
C LEU A 313 11.69 -22.99 35.74
N PRO A 314 12.11 -22.15 36.73
CA PRO A 314 11.80 -20.72 36.71
C PRO A 314 12.39 -19.97 35.52
N GLN A 315 13.60 -20.36 35.04
CA GLN A 315 14.20 -19.74 33.86
C GLN A 315 13.39 -20.07 32.60
N VAL A 316 13.06 -21.35 32.39
CA VAL A 316 12.23 -21.79 31.26
C VAL A 316 10.88 -21.10 31.28
N SER A 317 10.21 -21.08 32.45
CA SER A 317 8.90 -20.42 32.59
C SER A 317 8.94 -18.95 32.24
N ARG A 318 10.00 -18.22 32.63
CA ARG A 318 10.19 -16.81 32.29
C ARG A 318 10.39 -16.60 30.79
N HIS A 319 11.18 -17.45 30.14
CA HIS A 319 11.41 -17.38 28.68
C HIS A 319 10.13 -17.70 27.90
N LEU A 320 9.38 -18.75 28.32
CA LEU A 320 8.09 -19.07 27.74
C LEU A 320 7.06 -17.94 27.90
N GLY A 321 7.06 -17.27 29.08
CA GLY A 321 6.25 -16.08 29.32
C GLY A 321 6.50 -14.98 28.29
N ARG A 322 7.77 -14.66 28.05
CA ARG A 322 8.17 -13.63 27.06
C ARG A 322 7.78 -14.00 25.63
N LEU A 323 7.92 -15.27 25.23
CA LEU A 323 7.47 -15.75 23.91
C LEU A 323 5.94 -15.66 23.78
N ARG A 324 5.21 -15.94 24.87
CA ARG A 324 3.74 -15.85 24.91
C ARG A 324 3.25 -14.41 24.82
N GLU A 325 3.87 -13.49 25.53
CA GLU A 325 3.55 -12.04 25.52
C GLU A 325 3.59 -11.44 24.10
N VAL A 326 4.50 -11.93 23.25
CA VAL A 326 4.63 -11.46 21.87
C VAL A 326 3.86 -12.33 20.86
N GLY A 327 3.10 -13.33 21.36
CA GLY A 327 2.28 -14.20 20.55
C GLY A 327 3.04 -15.25 19.73
N LEU A 328 4.29 -15.54 20.05
CA LEU A 328 5.12 -16.55 19.37
C LEU A 328 4.98 -17.94 19.98
N LEU A 329 4.17 -18.10 21.04
CA LEU A 329 3.99 -19.35 21.74
C LEU A 329 2.50 -19.69 21.86
N THR A 330 2.14 -20.88 21.45
CA THR A 330 0.85 -21.49 21.73
C THR A 330 0.99 -22.50 22.88
N SER A 331 -0.07 -22.64 23.68
CA SER A 331 -0.07 -23.58 24.82
C SER A 331 -1.40 -24.32 24.86
N ARG A 332 -1.33 -25.63 24.93
CA ARG A 332 -2.51 -26.51 25.06
C ARG A 332 -2.41 -27.33 26.34
N ARG A 333 -3.51 -27.38 27.07
CA ARG A 333 -3.60 -28.25 28.22
C ARG A 333 -4.01 -29.67 27.79
N ASP A 334 -3.27 -30.67 28.25
CA ASP A 334 -3.59 -32.05 28.09
C ASP A 334 -3.53 -32.75 29.47
N GLY A 335 -4.70 -33.04 30.00
CA GLY A 335 -4.84 -33.53 31.38
C GLY A 335 -4.28 -32.58 32.43
N ARG A 336 -3.26 -32.99 33.16
CA ARG A 336 -2.55 -32.18 34.18
C ARG A 336 -1.35 -31.41 33.62
N GLN A 337 -0.97 -31.68 32.37
CA GLN A 337 0.20 -31.09 31.74
C GLN A 337 -0.19 -29.96 30.79
N ILE A 338 0.72 -28.99 30.65
CA ILE A 338 0.61 -27.91 29.65
C ILE A 338 1.74 -28.12 28.65
N HIS A 339 1.37 -28.37 27.42
CA HIS A 339 2.28 -28.48 26.30
C HIS A 339 2.39 -27.16 25.56
N HIS A 340 3.61 -26.75 25.25
CA HIS A 340 3.96 -25.52 24.55
C HIS A 340 4.47 -25.86 23.16
N ARG A 341 4.10 -25.02 22.20
CA ARG A 341 4.57 -25.13 20.81
C ARG A 341 4.84 -23.72 20.27
N LEU A 342 5.85 -23.59 19.43
CA LEU A 342 6.11 -22.35 18.71
C LEU A 342 5.02 -22.10 17.67
N ASP A 343 4.54 -20.87 17.57
CA ASP A 343 3.67 -20.44 16.49
C ASP A 343 4.53 -20.17 15.24
N THR A 344 4.73 -21.22 14.45
CA THR A 344 5.57 -21.19 13.25
C THR A 344 5.02 -20.27 12.19
N ASP A 345 3.70 -20.13 12.07
CA ASP A 345 3.06 -19.27 11.08
C ASP A 345 3.37 -17.79 11.40
N ARG A 346 3.25 -17.40 12.66
CA ARG A 346 3.63 -16.05 13.09
C ARG A 346 5.13 -15.79 12.96
N LEU A 347 5.95 -16.79 13.19
CA LEU A 347 7.40 -16.66 13.02
C LEU A 347 7.77 -16.50 11.54
N MET A 348 7.17 -17.26 10.64
CA MET A 348 7.38 -17.13 9.19
C MET A 348 6.90 -15.78 8.68
N HIS A 349 5.77 -15.28 9.19
CA HIS A 349 5.24 -13.97 8.81
C HIS A 349 6.05 -12.78 9.38
N LEU A 350 6.92 -13.01 10.37
CA LEU A 350 7.73 -11.94 10.97
C LEU A 350 8.62 -11.23 9.94
N GLY A 351 9.20 -11.95 8.99
CA GLY A 351 9.97 -11.35 7.89
C GLY A 351 9.11 -10.44 7.01
N VAL A 352 7.89 -10.85 6.70
CA VAL A 352 6.91 -10.04 5.95
C VAL A 352 6.50 -8.82 6.76
N ASP A 353 6.26 -8.96 8.06
CA ASP A 353 5.89 -7.87 8.96
C ASP A 353 7.03 -6.83 9.06
N VAL A 354 8.30 -7.30 9.14
CA VAL A 354 9.49 -6.44 9.13
C VAL A 354 9.58 -5.67 7.83
N LEU A 355 9.52 -6.36 6.68
CA LEU A 355 9.57 -5.72 5.36
C LEU A 355 8.43 -4.70 5.19
N THR A 356 7.21 -5.07 5.56
CA THR A 356 6.04 -4.17 5.49
C THR A 356 6.23 -2.92 6.36
N SER A 357 6.94 -3.04 7.49
CA SER A 357 7.22 -1.88 8.34
C SER A 357 8.39 -1.01 7.85
N ILE A 358 9.27 -1.55 7.01
CA ILE A 358 10.39 -0.83 6.38
C ILE A 358 9.96 -0.15 5.07
N ILE A 359 9.14 -0.83 4.26
CA ILE A 359 8.66 -0.38 2.94
C ILE A 359 7.38 0.46 3.11
N ARG A 360 7.46 1.62 3.69
CA ARG A 360 6.31 2.47 4.00
C ARG A 360 5.96 3.48 2.92
#